data_80090e506bc106caf23ea5f9ce0abc05
#
_entry.id   80090e506bc106caf23ea5f9ce0abc05
#
_cell.length_a   1.000
_cell.length_b   1.000
_cell.length_c   1.000
_cell.angle_alpha   90.00
_cell.angle_beta   90.00
_cell.angle_gamma   90.00
#
_symmetry.space_group_name_H-M   'P 1'
#
loop_
_entity.id
_entity.type
_entity.pdbx_description
1 polymer ?
#
loop_
_entity_poly.entity_id
_entity_poly.type
_entity_poly.pdbx_seq_one_letter_code
_entity_poly.pdbx_strand_id
1 'polypeptide(L)'
;MNYCVLIPTYNNAKTLSHVLEGVLQHTPDVVVVNDGATDQTALILEQYPAVTVVTLPKNQGKGKALQVGFEKARALGYEYALTLDSDGQHYPEDIPIFLEAASAETAPVLLVGHRDMTQENVPKKSSFGHKFSNFWFHLETGVKLPDTQSGYRLYPLEHIPKKYYTKKFEFEIEVLVRSSWRGISIKSVPIKVLYDPATRVSHFRPLRDFARISVLNSVLVLIALLYIKPRDFFRKAKQKSLGRFIKEDILESTSSNEVKACSVALGLFLGIAPFWGFQTVLTVSLAVLLNLNKSLAFLCSNISIPPMIPLLLFASFKIGAFFVGGNLLPEGDINLDFVKTNLLQYLIGSFVLAFSVAFLLGSLTYLVLRLLRKRG
;
A
#
# COMPACT_ATOMS: atom_id res chain seq x y z
N MET A 1 -16.01 24.11 6.26
CA MET A 1 -14.78 23.46 5.75
C MET A 1 -14.12 24.44 4.79
N ASN A 2 -12.84 24.78 5.02
CA ASN A 2 -12.08 25.69 4.15
C ASN A 2 -11.37 24.88 3.06
N TYR A 3 -11.78 25.04 1.79
CA TYR A 3 -11.27 24.23 0.67
C TYR A 3 -11.07 25.06 -0.59
N CYS A 4 -10.21 24.58 -1.49
CA CYS A 4 -10.13 25.06 -2.86
C CYS A 4 -10.32 23.91 -3.85
N VAL A 5 -10.72 24.22 -5.08
CA VAL A 5 -10.64 23.31 -6.20
C VAL A 5 -9.30 23.48 -6.90
N LEU A 6 -8.54 22.38 -7.02
CA LEU A 6 -7.21 22.35 -7.64
C LEU A 6 -7.28 21.66 -9.01
N ILE A 7 -6.94 22.41 -10.06
CA ILE A 7 -7.02 21.93 -11.45
C ILE A 7 -5.60 21.91 -12.05
N PRO A 8 -4.95 20.72 -12.17
CA PRO A 8 -3.75 20.61 -12.98
C PRO A 8 -4.13 20.63 -14.47
N THR A 9 -3.43 21.42 -15.26
CA THR A 9 -3.71 21.52 -16.72
C THR A 9 -2.43 21.49 -17.55
N TYR A 10 -2.47 20.80 -18.68
CA TYR A 10 -1.42 20.78 -19.70
C TYR A 10 -2.02 20.51 -21.05
N ASN A 11 -1.96 21.50 -21.97
CA ASN A 11 -2.47 21.39 -23.34
C ASN A 11 -3.95 20.91 -23.43
N ASN A 12 -4.80 21.50 -22.60
CA ASN A 12 -6.24 21.22 -22.54
C ASN A 12 -7.09 22.47 -22.89
N ALA A 13 -6.62 23.31 -23.79
CA ALA A 13 -7.33 24.55 -24.19
C ALA A 13 -8.79 24.32 -24.60
N LYS A 14 -9.11 23.16 -25.17
CA LYS A 14 -10.47 22.85 -25.65
C LYS A 14 -11.52 22.73 -24.55
N THR A 15 -11.13 22.25 -23.38
CA THR A 15 -12.05 21.87 -22.29
C THR A 15 -11.92 22.77 -21.06
N LEU A 16 -10.78 23.47 -20.93
CA LEU A 16 -10.44 24.22 -19.72
C LEU A 16 -11.48 25.29 -19.36
N SER A 17 -11.95 26.09 -20.33
CA SER A 17 -12.97 27.12 -20.08
C SER A 17 -14.26 26.52 -19.51
N HIS A 18 -14.75 25.45 -20.12
CA HIS A 18 -15.95 24.76 -19.66
C HIS A 18 -15.81 24.21 -18.24
N VAL A 19 -14.63 23.62 -17.92
CA VAL A 19 -14.34 23.13 -16.57
C VAL A 19 -14.29 24.28 -15.57
N LEU A 20 -13.62 25.39 -15.90
CA LEU A 20 -13.53 26.56 -15.01
C LEU A 20 -14.89 27.18 -14.75
N GLU A 21 -15.70 27.39 -15.80
CA GLU A 21 -17.05 27.94 -15.67
C GLU A 21 -17.93 27.08 -14.77
N GLY A 22 -17.89 25.74 -14.95
CA GLY A 22 -18.62 24.82 -14.08
C GLY A 22 -18.15 24.88 -12.62
N VAL A 23 -16.84 24.89 -12.37
CA VAL A 23 -16.29 24.96 -11.01
C VAL A 23 -16.62 26.29 -10.33
N LEU A 24 -16.53 27.42 -11.05
CA LEU A 24 -16.82 28.76 -10.53
C LEU A 24 -18.30 28.96 -10.14
N GLN A 25 -19.22 28.12 -10.63
CA GLN A 25 -20.60 28.08 -10.13
C GLN A 25 -20.71 27.53 -8.70
N HIS A 26 -19.73 26.74 -8.25
CA HIS A 26 -19.76 26.11 -6.94
C HIS A 26 -18.84 26.80 -5.92
N THR A 27 -17.71 27.37 -6.35
CA THR A 27 -16.76 28.07 -5.48
C THR A 27 -15.90 29.05 -6.27
N PRO A 28 -15.59 30.23 -5.71
CA PRO A 28 -14.58 31.14 -6.27
C PRO A 28 -13.14 30.70 -5.93
N ASP A 29 -12.95 29.78 -4.99
CA ASP A 29 -11.65 29.34 -4.46
C ASP A 29 -11.03 28.28 -5.40
N VAL A 30 -10.46 28.75 -6.52
CA VAL A 30 -9.89 27.90 -7.55
C VAL A 30 -8.40 28.14 -7.69
N VAL A 31 -7.62 27.06 -7.67
CA VAL A 31 -6.17 27.07 -7.94
C VAL A 31 -5.93 26.24 -9.20
N VAL A 32 -5.37 26.86 -10.22
CA VAL A 32 -4.97 26.18 -11.47
C VAL A 32 -3.46 26.10 -11.53
N VAL A 33 -2.95 24.90 -11.83
CA VAL A 33 -1.52 24.72 -12.11
C VAL A 33 -1.32 24.42 -13.59
N ASN A 34 -0.83 25.40 -14.32
CA ASN A 34 -0.43 25.25 -15.71
C ASN A 34 0.96 24.56 -15.76
N ASP A 35 1.01 23.31 -16.15
CA ASP A 35 2.25 22.50 -16.22
C ASP A 35 3.04 22.79 -17.51
N GLY A 36 3.26 24.07 -17.80
CA GLY A 36 4.05 24.50 -18.95
C GLY A 36 3.37 24.17 -20.29
N ALA A 37 2.08 24.44 -20.40
CA ALA A 37 1.32 24.26 -21.64
C ALA A 37 1.87 25.10 -22.77
N THR A 38 1.82 24.55 -23.99
CA THR A 38 2.33 25.17 -25.22
C THR A 38 1.22 25.55 -26.23
N ASP A 39 -0.02 25.28 -25.85
CA ASP A 39 -1.24 25.66 -26.59
C ASP A 39 -1.83 26.98 -26.05
N GLN A 40 -3.09 27.25 -26.35
CA GLN A 40 -3.79 28.46 -25.91
C GLN A 40 -4.20 28.44 -24.42
N THR A 41 -3.77 27.46 -23.62
CA THR A 41 -4.14 27.34 -22.20
C THR A 41 -3.78 28.61 -21.41
N ALA A 42 -2.64 29.23 -21.65
CA ALA A 42 -2.23 30.45 -20.94
C ALA A 42 -3.19 31.62 -21.25
N LEU A 43 -3.52 31.82 -22.53
CA LEU A 43 -4.46 32.88 -22.98
C LEU A 43 -5.87 32.69 -22.40
N ILE A 44 -6.31 31.46 -22.26
CA ILE A 44 -7.59 31.14 -21.62
C ILE A 44 -7.54 31.56 -20.14
N LEU A 45 -6.47 31.21 -19.42
CA LEU A 45 -6.34 31.51 -17.98
C LEU A 45 -6.33 33.03 -17.70
N GLU A 46 -5.83 33.85 -18.62
CA GLU A 46 -5.86 35.32 -18.51
C GLU A 46 -7.30 35.88 -18.48
N GLN A 47 -8.27 35.14 -19.01
CA GLN A 47 -9.68 35.53 -19.01
C GLN A 47 -10.38 35.31 -17.66
N TYR A 48 -9.70 34.63 -16.71
CA TYR A 48 -10.23 34.29 -15.38
C TYR A 48 -9.39 34.95 -14.27
N PRO A 49 -9.41 36.26 -14.09
CA PRO A 49 -8.54 36.98 -13.13
C PRO A 49 -8.81 36.63 -11.66
N ALA A 50 -9.99 36.08 -11.35
CA ALA A 50 -10.33 35.60 -10.00
C ALA A 50 -9.69 34.27 -9.64
N VAL A 51 -9.17 33.51 -10.61
CA VAL A 51 -8.55 32.21 -10.40
C VAL A 51 -7.09 32.37 -10.04
N THR A 52 -6.64 31.68 -8.99
CA THR A 52 -5.22 31.65 -8.65
C THR A 52 -4.46 30.74 -9.62
N VAL A 53 -3.61 31.31 -10.47
CA VAL A 53 -2.83 30.56 -11.45
C VAL A 53 -1.37 30.42 -11.01
N VAL A 54 -0.84 29.19 -11.11
CA VAL A 54 0.60 28.89 -10.96
C VAL A 54 1.10 28.27 -12.26
N THR A 55 2.05 28.93 -12.92
CA THR A 55 2.60 28.45 -14.20
C THR A 55 4.01 27.87 -13.98
N LEU A 56 4.22 26.63 -14.44
CA LEU A 56 5.52 25.97 -14.46
C LEU A 56 6.26 26.31 -15.77
N PRO A 57 7.60 26.43 -15.75
CA PRO A 57 8.35 26.85 -16.95
C PRO A 57 8.34 25.80 -18.07
N LYS A 58 8.05 24.55 -17.75
CA LYS A 58 7.92 23.43 -18.69
C LYS A 58 7.14 22.29 -18.08
N ASN A 59 6.64 21.37 -18.91
CA ASN A 59 5.94 20.17 -18.45
C ASN A 59 6.82 19.32 -17.52
N GLN A 60 6.36 19.12 -16.29
CA GLN A 60 7.01 18.30 -15.26
C GLN A 60 6.17 17.08 -14.90
N GLY A 61 4.94 17.00 -15.38
CA GLY A 61 3.97 15.92 -15.20
C GLY A 61 2.92 16.20 -14.14
N LYS A 62 1.75 15.55 -14.31
CA LYS A 62 0.55 15.76 -13.46
C LYS A 62 0.85 15.72 -11.96
N GLY A 63 1.66 14.73 -11.52
CA GLY A 63 2.02 14.62 -10.11
C GLY A 63 2.82 15.81 -9.58
N LYS A 64 3.72 16.40 -10.40
CA LYS A 64 4.44 17.61 -9.99
C LYS A 64 3.51 18.83 -9.96
N ALA A 65 2.60 18.95 -10.92
CA ALA A 65 1.59 20.00 -10.91
C ALA A 65 0.70 19.91 -9.65
N LEU A 66 0.26 18.72 -9.28
CA LEU A 66 -0.51 18.51 -8.05
C LEU A 66 0.30 18.86 -6.78
N GLN A 67 1.59 18.49 -6.70
CA GLN A 67 2.45 18.87 -5.57
C GLN A 67 2.54 20.39 -5.41
N VAL A 68 2.81 21.09 -6.51
CA VAL A 68 2.88 22.57 -6.51
C VAL A 68 1.53 23.19 -6.13
N GLY A 69 0.44 22.63 -6.63
CA GLY A 69 -0.91 23.02 -6.26
C GLY A 69 -1.21 22.84 -4.79
N PHE A 70 -0.83 21.71 -4.19
CA PHE A 70 -0.99 21.46 -2.76
C PHE A 70 -0.14 22.43 -1.92
N GLU A 71 1.09 22.73 -2.34
CA GLU A 71 1.94 23.76 -1.68
C GLU A 71 1.29 25.14 -1.73
N LYS A 72 0.78 25.54 -2.91
CA LYS A 72 0.09 26.82 -3.09
C LYS A 72 -1.20 26.91 -2.27
N ALA A 73 -2.02 25.85 -2.29
CA ALA A 73 -3.26 25.78 -1.51
C ALA A 73 -2.99 25.92 0.00
N ARG A 74 -1.96 25.24 0.54
CA ARG A 74 -1.54 25.40 1.94
C ARG A 74 -1.07 26.83 2.23
N ALA A 75 -0.30 27.44 1.34
CA ALA A 75 0.18 28.81 1.50
C ALA A 75 -0.96 29.83 1.51
N LEU A 76 -2.08 29.52 0.86
CA LEU A 76 -3.30 30.32 0.88
C LEU A 76 -4.21 30.02 2.09
N GLY A 77 -3.85 29.04 2.94
CA GLY A 77 -4.57 28.71 4.16
C GLY A 77 -5.73 27.72 3.99
N TYR A 78 -5.84 27.04 2.84
CA TYR A 78 -6.87 26.03 2.66
C TYR A 78 -6.55 24.75 3.44
N GLU A 79 -7.58 24.19 4.06
CA GLU A 79 -7.49 22.91 4.81
C GLU A 79 -7.59 21.71 3.87
N TYR A 80 -8.38 21.86 2.81
CA TYR A 80 -8.64 20.81 1.83
C TYR A 80 -8.39 21.29 0.40
N ALA A 81 -7.93 20.38 -0.47
CA ALA A 81 -7.92 20.59 -1.91
C ALA A 81 -8.73 19.48 -2.60
N LEU A 82 -9.74 19.90 -3.36
CA LEU A 82 -10.51 19.03 -4.22
C LEU A 82 -9.89 19.06 -5.63
N THR A 83 -9.23 17.98 -6.03
CA THR A 83 -8.62 17.90 -7.37
C THR A 83 -9.65 17.52 -8.42
N LEU A 84 -9.58 18.18 -9.56
CA LEU A 84 -10.43 17.94 -10.72
C LEU A 84 -9.59 18.08 -11.99
N ASP A 85 -9.70 17.10 -12.91
CA ASP A 85 -8.93 17.13 -14.15
C ASP A 85 -9.51 18.14 -15.16
N SER A 86 -8.63 18.81 -15.92
CA SER A 86 -9.02 19.84 -16.91
C SER A 86 -9.52 19.27 -18.23
N ASP A 87 -9.67 17.94 -18.36
CA ASP A 87 -10.08 17.27 -19.60
C ASP A 87 -11.61 17.20 -19.81
N GLY A 88 -12.37 17.74 -18.86
CA GLY A 88 -13.83 17.80 -18.91
C GLY A 88 -14.56 16.47 -18.68
N GLN A 89 -13.84 15.41 -18.23
CA GLN A 89 -14.48 14.13 -17.94
C GLN A 89 -15.26 14.11 -16.62
N HIS A 90 -14.90 14.95 -15.66
CA HIS A 90 -15.55 15.05 -14.35
C HIS A 90 -16.55 16.20 -14.32
N TYR A 91 -17.67 15.98 -13.68
CA TYR A 91 -18.73 16.96 -13.52
C TYR A 91 -18.48 17.84 -12.28
N PRO A 92 -18.36 19.17 -12.41
CA PRO A 92 -18.27 20.09 -11.27
C PRO A 92 -19.46 19.99 -10.31
N GLU A 93 -20.62 19.57 -10.78
CA GLU A 93 -21.85 19.35 -10.01
C GLU A 93 -21.69 18.27 -8.92
N ASP A 94 -20.65 17.44 -9.00
CA ASP A 94 -20.34 16.45 -7.95
C ASP A 94 -19.50 17.06 -6.79
N ILE A 95 -19.05 18.32 -6.87
CA ILE A 95 -18.33 19.02 -5.78
C ILE A 95 -19.09 18.93 -4.45
N PRO A 96 -20.40 19.23 -4.37
CA PRO A 96 -21.13 19.15 -3.11
C PRO A 96 -21.11 17.77 -2.45
N ILE A 97 -21.08 16.68 -3.22
CA ILE A 97 -21.05 15.31 -2.71
C ILE A 97 -19.78 15.07 -1.86
N PHE A 98 -18.62 15.57 -2.33
CA PHE A 98 -17.37 15.48 -1.56
C PHE A 98 -17.42 16.29 -0.27
N LEU A 99 -18.00 17.50 -0.33
CA LEU A 99 -18.08 18.38 0.83
C LEU A 99 -19.02 17.84 1.89
N GLU A 100 -20.16 17.32 1.49
CA GLU A 100 -21.13 16.67 2.37
C GLU A 100 -20.51 15.43 3.04
N ALA A 101 -19.91 14.54 2.24
CA ALA A 101 -19.26 13.35 2.74
C ALA A 101 -18.11 13.66 3.71
N ALA A 102 -17.31 14.71 3.45
CA ALA A 102 -16.24 15.11 4.34
C ALA A 102 -16.77 15.76 5.63
N SER A 103 -17.85 16.53 5.55
CA SER A 103 -18.47 17.17 6.72
C SER A 103 -19.14 16.19 7.68
N ALA A 104 -19.50 15.00 7.20
CA ALA A 104 -20.05 13.92 8.02
C ALA A 104 -18.95 13.18 8.83
N GLU A 105 -17.66 13.44 8.55
CA GLU A 105 -16.55 12.78 9.24
C GLU A 105 -16.08 13.59 10.46
N THR A 106 -15.78 12.90 11.54
CA THR A 106 -15.23 13.52 12.76
C THR A 106 -13.72 13.73 12.72
N ALA A 107 -13.04 13.15 11.75
CA ALA A 107 -11.59 13.21 11.57
C ALA A 107 -11.25 13.52 10.10
N PRO A 108 -10.05 14.05 9.82
CA PRO A 108 -9.63 14.32 8.46
C PRO A 108 -9.69 13.07 7.58
N VAL A 109 -10.39 13.19 6.44
CA VAL A 109 -10.64 12.10 5.49
C VAL A 109 -10.10 12.46 4.11
N LEU A 110 -9.56 11.48 3.40
CA LEU A 110 -9.26 11.57 1.98
C LEU A 110 -10.38 10.87 1.22
N LEU A 111 -11.08 11.61 0.36
CA LEU A 111 -12.16 11.05 -0.46
C LEU A 111 -11.71 10.85 -1.89
N VAL A 112 -12.11 9.72 -2.47
CA VAL A 112 -11.83 9.36 -3.87
C VAL A 112 -13.16 9.18 -4.60
N GLY A 113 -13.37 9.92 -5.68
CA GLY A 113 -14.52 9.72 -6.53
C GLY A 113 -14.46 8.35 -7.20
N HIS A 114 -15.49 7.53 -7.06
CA HIS A 114 -15.55 6.26 -7.78
C HIS A 114 -16.56 6.31 -8.93
N ARG A 115 -16.09 5.84 -10.08
CA ARG A 115 -16.86 5.76 -11.31
C ARG A 115 -17.65 4.47 -11.35
N ASP A 116 -18.86 4.53 -11.88
CA ASP A 116 -19.62 3.32 -12.19
C ASP A 116 -19.00 2.65 -13.43
N MET A 117 -18.26 1.57 -13.22
CA MET A 117 -17.59 0.79 -14.27
C MET A 117 -18.50 -0.28 -14.90
N THR A 118 -19.78 -0.34 -14.50
CA THR A 118 -20.76 -1.29 -15.07
C THR A 118 -21.48 -0.76 -16.30
N GLN A 119 -21.31 0.53 -16.62
CA GLN A 119 -21.92 1.16 -17.78
C GLN A 119 -21.40 0.57 -19.10
N GLU A 120 -22.29 0.37 -20.07
CA GLU A 120 -21.99 -0.26 -21.37
C GLU A 120 -20.89 0.43 -22.19
N ASN A 121 -20.66 1.72 -21.97
CA ASN A 121 -19.70 2.54 -22.70
C ASN A 121 -18.27 2.48 -22.11
N VAL A 122 -18.02 1.69 -21.05
CA VAL A 122 -16.69 1.59 -20.43
C VAL A 122 -15.77 0.67 -21.24
N PRO A 123 -14.61 1.14 -21.73
CA PRO A 123 -13.68 0.30 -22.48
C PRO A 123 -13.13 -0.87 -21.62
N LYS A 124 -13.16 -2.11 -22.16
CA LYS A 124 -12.66 -3.32 -21.45
C LYS A 124 -11.21 -3.19 -20.93
N LYS A 125 -10.35 -2.46 -21.64
CA LYS A 125 -8.97 -2.18 -21.21
C LYS A 125 -8.91 -1.30 -19.95
N SER A 126 -9.85 -0.39 -19.79
CA SER A 126 -9.99 0.45 -18.58
C SER A 126 -10.35 -0.40 -17.36
N SER A 127 -11.26 -1.37 -17.55
CA SER A 127 -11.69 -2.29 -16.47
C SER A 127 -10.54 -3.16 -15.92
N PHE A 128 -9.63 -3.64 -16.77
CA PHE A 128 -8.46 -4.41 -16.32
C PHE A 128 -7.49 -3.54 -15.48
N GLY A 129 -7.11 -2.36 -15.98
CA GLY A 129 -6.23 -1.45 -15.26
C GLY A 129 -6.81 -1.04 -13.90
N HIS A 130 -8.11 -0.83 -13.84
CA HIS A 130 -8.86 -0.52 -12.63
C HIS A 130 -8.78 -1.65 -11.57
N LYS A 131 -9.09 -2.90 -11.96
CA LYS A 131 -9.00 -4.06 -11.06
C LYS A 131 -7.57 -4.28 -10.58
N PHE A 132 -6.58 -4.11 -11.46
CA PHE A 132 -5.17 -4.22 -11.15
C PHE A 132 -4.73 -3.17 -10.11
N SER A 133 -5.09 -1.90 -10.30
CA SER A 133 -4.75 -0.83 -9.35
C SER A 133 -5.40 -1.04 -7.98
N ASN A 134 -6.67 -1.42 -7.94
CA ASN A 134 -7.39 -1.70 -6.70
C ASN A 134 -6.79 -2.89 -5.93
N PHE A 135 -6.35 -3.94 -6.64
CA PHE A 135 -5.68 -5.08 -6.03
C PHE A 135 -4.37 -4.67 -5.33
N TRP A 136 -3.49 -3.93 -6.02
CA TRP A 136 -2.22 -3.48 -5.44
C TRP A 136 -2.44 -2.54 -4.26
N PHE A 137 -3.33 -1.58 -4.40
CA PHE A 137 -3.68 -0.68 -3.30
C PHE A 137 -4.18 -1.43 -2.06
N HIS A 138 -5.04 -2.44 -2.25
CA HIS A 138 -5.49 -3.28 -1.14
C HIS A 138 -4.34 -4.08 -0.49
N LEU A 139 -3.43 -4.64 -1.29
CA LEU A 139 -2.26 -5.37 -0.79
C LEU A 139 -1.34 -4.45 0.04
N GLU A 140 -1.11 -3.23 -0.43
CA GLU A 140 -0.23 -2.23 0.17
C GLU A 140 -0.80 -1.63 1.47
N THR A 141 -2.11 -1.43 1.53
CA THR A 141 -2.77 -0.66 2.61
C THR A 141 -3.71 -1.49 3.48
N GLY A 142 -4.28 -2.57 2.96
CA GLY A 142 -5.38 -3.31 3.57
C GLY A 142 -6.76 -2.65 3.38
N VAL A 143 -6.83 -1.47 2.74
CA VAL A 143 -8.08 -0.75 2.46
C VAL A 143 -8.65 -1.20 1.12
N LYS A 144 -9.95 -1.46 1.05
CA LYS A 144 -10.66 -1.76 -0.20
C LYS A 144 -11.34 -0.51 -0.72
N LEU A 145 -10.98 -0.11 -1.94
CA LEU A 145 -11.66 0.97 -2.66
C LEU A 145 -12.23 0.43 -3.98
N PRO A 146 -13.39 0.91 -4.39
CA PRO A 146 -13.97 0.55 -5.69
C PRO A 146 -13.20 1.15 -6.86
N ASP A 147 -12.59 2.33 -6.71
CA ASP A 147 -11.80 3.01 -7.73
C ASP A 147 -10.61 3.74 -7.12
N THR A 148 -9.39 3.34 -7.49
CA THR A 148 -8.15 3.97 -7.06
C THR A 148 -7.50 4.82 -8.15
N GLN A 149 -8.10 4.90 -9.34
CA GLN A 149 -7.53 5.60 -10.50
C GLN A 149 -8.18 6.96 -10.79
N SER A 150 -9.34 7.25 -10.21
CA SER A 150 -9.98 8.55 -10.38
C SER A 150 -9.09 9.68 -9.88
N GLY A 151 -8.96 10.75 -10.66
CA GLY A 151 -8.26 11.98 -10.28
C GLY A 151 -9.14 12.96 -9.50
N TYR A 152 -10.44 12.70 -9.39
CA TYR A 152 -11.39 13.52 -8.64
C TYR A 152 -11.33 13.13 -7.15
N ARG A 153 -10.61 13.91 -6.35
CA ARG A 153 -10.29 13.55 -4.96
C ARG A 153 -10.26 14.76 -4.05
N LEU A 154 -10.71 14.59 -2.82
CA LEU A 154 -10.59 15.59 -1.77
C LEU A 154 -9.46 15.20 -0.80
N TYR A 155 -8.45 16.05 -0.70
CA TYR A 155 -7.25 15.83 0.09
C TYR A 155 -7.21 16.73 1.34
N PRO A 156 -7.05 16.17 2.57
CA PRO A 156 -6.80 16.94 3.78
C PRO A 156 -5.34 17.41 3.78
N LEU A 157 -5.08 18.64 3.37
CA LEU A 157 -3.76 19.16 3.00
C LEU A 157 -2.70 19.05 4.10
N GLU A 158 -3.04 19.32 5.35
CA GLU A 158 -2.08 19.24 6.46
C GLU A 158 -1.73 17.78 6.85
N HIS A 159 -2.58 16.83 6.53
CA HIS A 159 -2.44 15.44 6.95
C HIS A 159 -1.73 14.56 5.91
N ILE A 160 -1.87 14.86 4.62
CA ILE A 160 -1.18 14.12 3.56
C ILE A 160 0.34 14.34 3.63
N PRO A 161 1.16 13.44 3.05
CA PRO A 161 2.61 13.64 2.97
C PRO A 161 2.98 14.99 2.34
N LYS A 162 4.01 15.64 2.88
CA LYS A 162 4.52 16.93 2.30
C LYS A 162 5.63 16.71 1.26
N LYS A 163 6.29 15.54 1.25
CA LYS A 163 7.35 15.18 0.30
C LYS A 163 7.00 13.90 -0.44
N TYR A 164 7.23 13.89 -1.74
CA TYR A 164 6.92 12.78 -2.64
C TYR A 164 8.12 12.44 -3.52
N TYR A 165 8.19 11.19 -3.99
CA TYR A 165 9.28 10.68 -4.82
C TYR A 165 8.91 10.64 -6.30
N THR A 166 7.61 10.59 -6.61
CA THR A 166 7.08 10.50 -7.98
C THR A 166 6.54 11.85 -8.46
N LYS A 167 6.50 12.05 -9.79
CA LYS A 167 6.14 13.35 -10.39
C LYS A 167 5.12 13.26 -11.51
N LYS A 168 4.76 12.04 -11.97
CA LYS A 168 3.82 11.84 -13.07
C LYS A 168 2.55 11.15 -12.59
N PHE A 169 1.96 10.27 -13.40
CA PHE A 169 0.70 9.58 -13.04
C PHE A 169 0.84 8.66 -11.81
N GLU A 170 2.03 8.09 -11.59
CA GLU A 170 2.32 7.26 -10.42
C GLU A 170 2.18 8.02 -9.08
N PHE A 171 2.26 9.35 -9.09
CA PHE A 171 2.07 10.19 -7.91
C PHE A 171 0.71 9.98 -7.24
N GLU A 172 -0.34 9.80 -8.03
CA GLU A 172 -1.70 9.63 -7.50
C GLU A 172 -1.86 8.31 -6.70
N ILE A 173 -1.03 7.31 -7.02
CA ILE A 173 -0.94 6.07 -6.24
C ILE A 173 -0.09 6.33 -4.98
N GLU A 174 1.08 6.95 -5.14
CA GLU A 174 1.97 7.24 -4.01
C GLU A 174 1.28 8.04 -2.91
N VAL A 175 0.57 9.12 -3.26
CA VAL A 175 -0.12 9.95 -2.26
C VAL A 175 -1.19 9.17 -1.53
N LEU A 176 -1.95 8.34 -2.24
CA LEU A 176 -3.04 7.56 -1.67
C LEU A 176 -2.52 6.50 -0.67
N VAL A 177 -1.54 5.70 -1.11
CA VAL A 177 -0.93 4.65 -0.28
C VAL A 177 -0.26 5.24 0.96
N ARG A 178 0.58 6.27 0.78
CA ARG A 178 1.31 6.88 1.90
C ARG A 178 0.41 7.65 2.87
N SER A 179 -0.72 8.18 2.40
CA SER A 179 -1.75 8.77 3.27
C SER A 179 -2.41 7.70 4.14
N SER A 180 -2.74 6.54 3.56
CA SER A 180 -3.25 5.39 4.31
C SER A 180 -2.24 4.93 5.39
N TRP A 181 -0.95 4.84 5.07
CA TRP A 181 0.10 4.46 6.03
C TRP A 181 0.31 5.46 7.19
N ARG A 182 -0.15 6.69 7.01
CA ARG A 182 -0.21 7.72 8.06
C ARG A 182 -1.46 7.63 8.94
N GLY A 183 -2.37 6.72 8.60
CA GLY A 183 -3.61 6.51 9.35
C GLY A 183 -4.76 7.42 8.91
N ILE A 184 -4.63 8.12 7.76
CA ILE A 184 -5.74 8.89 7.20
C ILE A 184 -6.80 7.91 6.70
N SER A 185 -8.05 8.13 7.11
CA SER A 185 -9.19 7.39 6.57
C SER A 185 -9.36 7.70 5.09
N ILE A 186 -9.45 6.65 4.26
CA ILE A 186 -9.68 6.80 2.82
C ILE A 186 -11.03 6.18 2.50
N LYS A 187 -11.92 6.98 1.93
CA LYS A 187 -13.28 6.57 1.56
C LYS A 187 -13.57 6.93 0.11
N SER A 188 -14.60 6.33 -0.46
CA SER A 188 -15.04 6.64 -1.81
C SER A 188 -16.40 7.30 -1.81
N VAL A 189 -16.61 8.19 -2.78
CA VAL A 189 -17.90 8.82 -3.06
C VAL A 189 -18.31 8.56 -4.52
N PRO A 190 -19.58 8.30 -4.82
CA PRO A 190 -20.02 8.07 -6.20
C PRO A 190 -19.92 9.36 -7.01
N ILE A 191 -19.37 9.28 -8.22
CA ILE A 191 -19.27 10.41 -9.15
C ILE A 191 -19.77 10.02 -10.53
N LYS A 192 -20.23 11.02 -11.28
CA LYS A 192 -20.55 10.90 -12.70
C LYS A 192 -19.30 11.11 -13.54
N VAL A 193 -19.21 10.44 -14.70
CA VAL A 193 -18.10 10.62 -15.64
C VAL A 193 -18.63 10.64 -17.05
N LEU A 194 -18.16 11.62 -17.82
CA LEU A 194 -18.43 11.71 -19.26
C LEU A 194 -17.37 10.90 -20.03
N TYR A 195 -17.80 9.84 -20.67
CA TYR A 195 -16.98 9.08 -21.62
C TYR A 195 -17.29 9.54 -23.05
N ASP A 196 -16.71 10.68 -23.45
CA ASP A 196 -16.79 11.14 -24.84
C ASP A 196 -15.46 10.91 -25.56
N PRO A 197 -15.37 9.94 -26.49
CA PRO A 197 -14.15 9.69 -27.27
C PRO A 197 -13.70 10.86 -28.13
N ALA A 198 -14.60 11.77 -28.52
CA ALA A 198 -14.31 12.86 -29.44
C ALA A 198 -13.60 14.04 -28.76
N THR A 199 -13.83 14.25 -27.46
CA THR A 199 -13.26 15.37 -26.71
C THR A 199 -12.10 14.97 -25.80
N ARG A 200 -11.90 13.66 -25.58
CA ARG A 200 -10.90 13.13 -24.67
C ARG A 200 -9.47 13.37 -25.16
N VAL A 201 -8.71 14.18 -24.45
CA VAL A 201 -7.26 14.30 -24.61
C VAL A 201 -6.57 13.51 -23.50
N SER A 202 -5.96 12.37 -23.84
CA SER A 202 -5.21 11.56 -22.88
C SER A 202 -3.71 11.70 -23.11
N HIS A 203 -3.00 12.19 -22.11
CA HIS A 203 -1.54 12.28 -22.08
C HIS A 203 -0.85 11.02 -21.53
N PHE A 204 -1.61 9.99 -21.16
CA PHE A 204 -1.11 8.71 -20.64
C PHE A 204 -0.44 7.90 -21.73
N ARG A 205 0.82 7.50 -21.50
CA ARG A 205 1.65 6.68 -22.39
C ARG A 205 1.67 5.23 -21.88
N PRO A 206 0.86 4.30 -22.46
CA PRO A 206 0.56 3.01 -21.82
C PRO A 206 1.79 2.23 -21.35
N LEU A 207 2.77 1.98 -22.21
CA LEU A 207 3.95 1.17 -21.85
C LEU A 207 4.84 1.85 -20.80
N ARG A 208 5.12 3.14 -21.00
CA ARG A 208 6.06 3.88 -20.15
C ARG A 208 5.48 4.18 -18.77
N ASP A 209 4.22 4.60 -18.74
CA ASP A 209 3.59 4.98 -17.47
C ASP A 209 3.17 3.73 -16.68
N PHE A 210 2.75 2.65 -17.37
CA PHE A 210 2.50 1.37 -16.72
C PHE A 210 3.78 0.77 -16.11
N ALA A 211 4.92 0.84 -16.80
CA ALA A 211 6.21 0.41 -16.25
C ALA A 211 6.57 1.18 -14.97
N ARG A 212 6.39 2.52 -14.96
CA ARG A 212 6.63 3.34 -13.76
C ARG A 212 5.71 2.97 -12.60
N ILE A 213 4.43 2.79 -12.89
CA ILE A 213 3.43 2.36 -11.89
C ILE A 213 3.81 0.98 -11.33
N SER A 214 4.24 0.04 -12.17
CA SER A 214 4.66 -1.29 -11.73
C SER A 214 5.89 -1.24 -10.83
N VAL A 215 6.89 -0.44 -11.16
CA VAL A 215 8.07 -0.23 -10.31
C VAL A 215 7.67 0.39 -8.97
N LEU A 216 6.82 1.43 -8.98
CA LEU A 216 6.34 2.05 -7.76
C LEU A 216 5.60 1.03 -6.87
N ASN A 217 4.63 0.29 -7.42
CA ASN A 217 3.87 -0.72 -6.67
C ASN A 217 4.81 -1.79 -6.09
N SER A 218 5.81 -2.25 -6.84
CA SER A 218 6.81 -3.21 -6.31
C SER A 218 7.53 -2.65 -5.08
N VAL A 219 7.98 -1.40 -5.14
CA VAL A 219 8.63 -0.73 -4.01
C VAL A 219 7.66 -0.53 -2.84
N LEU A 220 6.44 -0.06 -3.11
CA LEU A 220 5.43 0.15 -2.06
C LEU A 220 5.03 -1.16 -1.38
N VAL A 221 4.89 -2.27 -2.13
CA VAL A 221 4.63 -3.60 -1.56
C VAL A 221 5.78 -4.05 -0.66
N LEU A 222 7.04 -3.88 -1.09
CA LEU A 222 8.18 -4.21 -0.26
C LEU A 222 8.19 -3.39 1.04
N ILE A 223 7.94 -2.08 0.96
CA ILE A 223 7.84 -1.21 2.14
C ILE A 223 6.64 -1.65 3.02
N ALA A 224 5.50 -1.95 2.41
CA ALA A 224 4.32 -2.42 3.14
C ALA A 224 4.60 -3.70 3.91
N LEU A 225 5.19 -4.70 3.25
CA LEU A 225 5.44 -6.02 3.85
C LEU A 225 6.59 -5.99 4.86
N LEU A 226 7.71 -5.32 4.52
CA LEU A 226 8.92 -5.38 5.36
C LEU A 226 8.95 -4.34 6.48
N TYR A 227 8.17 -3.27 6.37
CA TYR A 227 8.19 -2.19 7.36
C TYR A 227 6.80 -1.86 7.92
N ILE A 228 5.80 -1.53 7.08
CA ILE A 228 4.52 -0.99 7.55
C ILE A 228 3.72 -2.05 8.31
N LYS A 229 3.51 -3.24 7.71
CA LYS A 229 2.72 -4.31 8.35
C LYS A 229 3.36 -4.83 9.64
N PRO A 230 4.69 -5.11 9.69
CA PRO A 230 5.36 -5.43 10.94
C PRO A 230 5.26 -4.32 11.98
N ARG A 231 5.55 -3.07 11.61
CA ARG A 231 5.44 -1.92 12.51
C ARG A 231 4.05 -1.83 13.15
N ASP A 232 3.01 -1.92 12.34
CA ASP A 232 1.62 -1.80 12.82
C ASP A 232 1.22 -3.00 13.68
N PHE A 233 1.72 -4.20 13.36
CA PHE A 233 1.56 -5.37 14.21
C PHE A 233 2.19 -5.14 15.60
N PHE A 234 3.45 -4.71 15.67
CA PHE A 234 4.13 -4.45 16.94
C PHE A 234 3.51 -3.30 17.73
N ARG A 235 3.04 -2.24 17.06
CA ARG A 235 2.32 -1.14 17.71
C ARG A 235 1.05 -1.64 18.39
N LYS A 236 0.26 -2.47 17.70
CA LYS A 236 -0.95 -3.09 18.27
C LYS A 236 -0.63 -4.07 19.40
N ALA A 237 0.39 -4.92 19.23
CA ALA A 237 0.82 -5.87 20.25
C ALA A 237 1.30 -5.15 21.53
N LYS A 238 2.04 -4.04 21.39
CA LYS A 238 2.52 -3.24 22.54
C LYS A 238 1.39 -2.56 23.33
N GLN A 239 0.23 -2.31 22.70
CA GLN A 239 -0.92 -1.72 23.38
C GLN A 239 -1.72 -2.74 24.22
N LYS A 240 -1.50 -4.05 24.00
CA LYS A 240 -2.13 -5.13 24.78
C LYS A 240 -1.18 -5.63 25.88
N SER A 241 -1.73 -6.02 27.03
CA SER A 241 -0.94 -6.79 28.01
C SER A 241 -0.60 -8.17 27.42
N LEU A 242 0.54 -8.74 27.80
CA LEU A 242 1.00 -10.05 27.29
C LEU A 242 -0.06 -11.14 27.48
N GLY A 243 -0.75 -11.14 28.63
CA GLY A 243 -1.84 -12.10 28.91
C GLY A 243 -3.03 -11.94 27.96
N ARG A 244 -3.44 -10.69 27.67
CA ARG A 244 -4.52 -10.42 26.69
C ARG A 244 -4.10 -10.81 25.27
N PHE A 245 -2.86 -10.53 24.90
CA PHE A 245 -2.34 -10.92 23.59
C PHE A 245 -2.41 -12.43 23.38
N ILE A 246 -1.92 -13.22 24.35
CA ILE A 246 -1.98 -14.69 24.30
C ILE A 246 -3.43 -15.17 24.26
N LYS A 247 -4.29 -14.65 25.14
CA LYS A 247 -5.67 -15.08 25.25
C LYS A 247 -6.46 -14.78 23.98
N GLU A 248 -6.52 -13.51 23.57
CA GLU A 248 -7.39 -13.04 22.47
C GLU A 248 -6.83 -13.41 21.07
N ASP A 249 -5.52 -13.24 20.86
CA ASP A 249 -4.92 -13.38 19.52
C ASP A 249 -4.47 -14.81 19.20
N ILE A 250 -4.31 -15.68 20.23
CA ILE A 250 -3.84 -17.06 20.06
C ILE A 250 -4.93 -18.05 20.46
N LEU A 251 -5.39 -18.03 21.73
CA LEU A 251 -6.32 -19.04 22.24
C LEU A 251 -7.75 -18.84 21.71
N GLU A 252 -8.27 -17.62 21.81
CA GLU A 252 -9.63 -17.26 21.38
C GLU A 252 -9.71 -16.86 19.88
N SER A 253 -8.61 -17.02 19.14
CA SER A 253 -8.57 -16.70 17.69
C SER A 253 -9.62 -17.53 16.94
N THR A 254 -10.48 -16.83 16.17
CA THR A 254 -11.51 -17.43 15.31
C THR A 254 -10.93 -18.09 14.04
N SER A 255 -9.60 -18.09 13.88
CA SER A 255 -8.93 -18.70 12.74
C SER A 255 -9.24 -20.21 12.65
N SER A 256 -9.38 -20.73 11.42
CA SER A 256 -9.58 -22.17 11.20
C SER A 256 -8.38 -22.99 11.69
N ASN A 257 -8.58 -24.30 11.89
CA ASN A 257 -7.52 -25.21 12.33
C ASN A 257 -6.35 -25.25 11.34
N GLU A 258 -6.65 -25.18 10.04
CA GLU A 258 -5.67 -25.11 8.95
C GLU A 258 -4.81 -23.84 9.07
N VAL A 259 -5.46 -22.69 9.24
CA VAL A 259 -4.75 -21.41 9.41
C VAL A 259 -3.86 -21.42 10.65
N LYS A 260 -4.32 -21.98 11.77
CA LYS A 260 -3.51 -22.11 12.99
C LYS A 260 -2.31 -23.02 12.75
N ALA A 261 -2.51 -24.19 12.15
CA ALA A 261 -1.45 -25.15 11.86
C ALA A 261 -0.41 -24.59 10.88
N CYS A 262 -0.85 -23.94 9.80
CA CYS A 262 0.04 -23.26 8.87
C CYS A 262 0.81 -22.09 9.51
N SER A 263 0.19 -21.38 10.46
CA SER A 263 0.86 -20.30 11.21
C SER A 263 1.98 -20.83 12.09
N VAL A 264 1.76 -21.97 12.77
CA VAL A 264 2.79 -22.67 13.54
C VAL A 264 3.92 -23.14 12.64
N ALA A 265 3.58 -23.79 11.52
CA ALA A 265 4.56 -24.28 10.57
C ALA A 265 5.43 -23.15 10.00
N LEU A 266 4.81 -22.04 9.56
CA LEU A 266 5.53 -20.87 9.06
C LEU A 266 6.47 -20.27 10.12
N GLY A 267 5.97 -20.10 11.33
CA GLY A 267 6.77 -19.56 12.44
C GLY A 267 7.98 -20.43 12.73
N LEU A 268 7.80 -21.74 12.89
CA LEU A 268 8.89 -22.69 13.15
C LEU A 268 9.90 -22.73 12.00
N PHE A 269 9.42 -22.74 10.75
CA PHE A 269 10.29 -22.73 9.58
C PHE A 269 11.22 -21.50 9.58
N LEU A 270 10.66 -20.30 9.71
CA LEU A 270 11.43 -19.07 9.68
C LEU A 270 12.26 -18.86 10.98
N GLY A 271 11.83 -19.43 12.10
CA GLY A 271 12.56 -19.40 13.34
C GLY A 271 13.82 -20.27 13.35
N ILE A 272 13.84 -21.36 12.56
CA ILE A 272 14.96 -22.29 12.46
C ILE A 272 15.84 -21.99 11.25
N ALA A 273 15.23 -21.59 10.13
CA ALA A 273 15.95 -21.26 8.90
C ALA A 273 16.92 -20.08 9.12
N PRO A 274 18.05 -20.00 8.36
CA PRO A 274 19.16 -19.09 8.65
C PRO A 274 18.89 -17.64 8.21
N PHE A 275 17.74 -17.09 8.59
CA PHE A 275 17.34 -15.70 8.34
C PHE A 275 17.72 -14.77 9.51
N TRP A 276 18.91 -14.89 10.02
CA TRP A 276 19.36 -14.18 11.22
C TRP A 276 19.09 -12.66 11.16
N GLY A 277 18.42 -12.15 12.18
CA GLY A 277 18.03 -10.75 12.30
C GLY A 277 16.77 -10.36 11.49
N PHE A 278 16.42 -11.11 10.44
CA PHE A 278 15.25 -10.83 9.59
C PHE A 278 14.06 -11.75 9.85
N GLN A 279 14.25 -12.84 10.61
CA GLN A 279 13.24 -13.88 10.84
C GLN A 279 11.90 -13.33 11.30
N THR A 280 11.90 -12.38 12.23
CA THR A 280 10.67 -11.78 12.79
C THR A 280 9.91 -10.96 11.75
N VAL A 281 10.62 -10.11 11.01
CA VAL A 281 10.02 -9.28 9.95
C VAL A 281 9.46 -10.17 8.85
N LEU A 282 10.22 -11.16 8.40
CA LEU A 282 9.80 -12.12 7.38
C LEU A 282 8.58 -12.91 7.84
N THR A 283 8.55 -13.37 9.10
CA THR A 283 7.43 -14.13 9.66
C THR A 283 6.15 -13.31 9.64
N VAL A 284 6.18 -12.08 10.14
CA VAL A 284 4.99 -11.21 10.16
C VAL A 284 4.55 -10.86 8.74
N SER A 285 5.50 -10.55 7.86
CA SER A 285 5.23 -10.20 6.46
C SER A 285 4.57 -11.36 5.71
N LEU A 286 5.13 -12.56 5.80
CA LEU A 286 4.58 -13.75 5.14
C LEU A 286 3.26 -14.20 5.77
N ALA A 287 3.11 -14.09 7.10
CA ALA A 287 1.82 -14.37 7.74
C ALA A 287 0.71 -13.41 7.26
N VAL A 288 1.04 -12.13 7.00
CA VAL A 288 0.11 -11.17 6.39
C VAL A 288 -0.23 -11.56 4.95
N LEU A 289 0.80 -11.85 4.15
CA LEU A 289 0.64 -12.20 2.73
C LEU A 289 -0.22 -13.46 2.54
N LEU A 290 0.01 -14.46 3.37
CA LEU A 290 -0.68 -15.76 3.33
C LEU A 290 -1.99 -15.78 4.14
N ASN A 291 -2.43 -14.64 4.68
CA ASN A 291 -3.62 -14.52 5.54
C ASN A 291 -3.59 -15.47 6.76
N LEU A 292 -2.42 -15.70 7.34
CA LEU A 292 -2.21 -16.53 8.51
C LEU A 292 -2.37 -15.74 9.83
N ASN A 293 -2.43 -16.46 10.97
CA ASN A 293 -2.45 -15.85 12.28
C ASN A 293 -1.05 -15.32 12.64
N LYS A 294 -0.90 -13.99 12.55
CA LYS A 294 0.37 -13.26 12.73
C LYS A 294 0.96 -13.46 14.12
N SER A 295 0.09 -13.46 15.14
CA SER A 295 0.46 -13.60 16.54
C SER A 295 1.04 -14.99 16.82
N LEU A 296 0.38 -16.02 16.30
CA LEU A 296 0.81 -17.41 16.44
C LEU A 296 2.10 -17.67 15.64
N ALA A 297 2.20 -17.20 14.41
CA ALA A 297 3.40 -17.33 13.61
C ALA A 297 4.59 -16.59 14.25
N PHE A 298 4.39 -15.37 14.76
CA PHE A 298 5.40 -14.61 15.49
C PHE A 298 5.88 -15.34 16.75
N LEU A 299 4.97 -15.87 17.57
CA LEU A 299 5.33 -16.61 18.76
C LEU A 299 6.21 -17.83 18.42
N CYS A 300 5.80 -18.62 17.42
CA CYS A 300 6.54 -19.82 16.99
C CYS A 300 7.87 -19.50 16.31
N SER A 301 8.04 -18.32 15.70
CA SER A 301 9.32 -17.93 15.09
C SER A 301 10.41 -17.59 16.13
N ASN A 302 10.03 -17.36 17.38
CA ASN A 302 10.98 -17.10 18.48
C ASN A 302 11.49 -18.38 19.16
N ILE A 303 11.48 -19.54 18.47
CA ILE A 303 12.05 -20.79 18.99
C ILE A 303 13.58 -20.69 19.15
N SER A 304 14.27 -19.84 18.39
CA SER A 304 15.70 -19.60 18.45
C SER A 304 16.09 -18.68 19.63
N ILE A 305 15.61 -19.02 20.84
CA ILE A 305 16.07 -18.37 22.06
C ILE A 305 17.53 -18.79 22.39
N PRO A 306 18.31 -17.96 23.11
CA PRO A 306 19.72 -18.22 23.33
C PRO A 306 20.09 -19.66 23.78
N PRO A 307 19.35 -20.33 24.68
CA PRO A 307 19.65 -21.70 25.04
C PRO A 307 19.43 -22.72 23.92
N MET A 308 18.55 -22.44 22.95
CA MET A 308 18.24 -23.35 21.85
C MET A 308 19.20 -23.19 20.66
N ILE A 309 19.90 -22.06 20.53
CA ILE A 309 20.78 -21.78 19.40
C ILE A 309 21.84 -22.85 19.21
N PRO A 310 22.62 -23.27 20.25
CA PRO A 310 23.64 -24.31 20.12
C PRO A 310 23.04 -25.64 19.61
N LEU A 311 21.88 -26.03 20.13
CA LEU A 311 21.19 -27.25 19.73
C LEU A 311 20.75 -27.20 18.26
N LEU A 312 20.18 -26.08 17.82
CA LEU A 312 19.75 -25.90 16.43
C LEU A 312 20.95 -25.88 15.47
N LEU A 313 22.04 -25.21 15.84
CA LEU A 313 23.29 -25.22 15.08
C LEU A 313 23.84 -26.64 14.94
N PHE A 314 23.99 -27.36 16.05
CA PHE A 314 24.48 -28.74 16.05
C PHE A 314 23.62 -29.67 15.19
N ALA A 315 22.29 -29.61 15.34
CA ALA A 315 21.36 -30.41 14.52
C ALA A 315 21.46 -30.03 13.02
N SER A 316 21.59 -28.74 12.72
CA SER A 316 21.76 -28.29 11.34
C SER A 316 23.04 -28.80 10.70
N PHE A 317 24.18 -28.72 11.41
CA PHE A 317 25.45 -29.26 10.92
C PHE A 317 25.40 -30.77 10.72
N LYS A 318 24.83 -31.51 11.68
CA LYS A 318 24.71 -32.97 11.59
C LYS A 318 23.83 -33.41 10.39
N ILE A 319 22.72 -32.73 10.19
CA ILE A 319 21.82 -32.99 9.02
C ILE A 319 22.55 -32.60 7.73
N GLY A 320 23.22 -31.46 7.69
CA GLY A 320 23.93 -31.00 6.50
C GLY A 320 25.06 -31.93 6.10
N ALA A 321 25.80 -32.50 7.07
CA ALA A 321 26.85 -33.47 6.81
C ALA A 321 26.36 -34.68 6.02
N PHE A 322 25.15 -35.13 6.27
CA PHE A 322 24.53 -36.25 5.53
C PHE A 322 24.37 -35.94 4.04
N PHE A 323 24.11 -34.68 3.67
CA PHE A 323 23.90 -34.28 2.27
C PHE A 323 25.17 -33.85 1.54
N VAL A 324 26.14 -33.27 2.27
CA VAL A 324 27.34 -32.64 1.67
C VAL A 324 28.59 -33.53 1.85
N GLY A 325 28.48 -34.59 2.67
CA GLY A 325 29.63 -35.50 2.92
C GLY A 325 30.69 -34.90 3.86
N GLY A 326 30.35 -33.91 4.69
CA GLY A 326 31.23 -33.27 5.64
C GLY A 326 31.38 -34.07 6.96
N ASN A 327 32.23 -33.57 7.88
CA ASN A 327 32.41 -34.21 9.18
C ASN A 327 31.11 -34.18 10.01
N LEU A 328 30.71 -35.34 10.53
CA LEU A 328 29.51 -35.54 11.36
C LEU A 328 29.58 -34.83 12.72
N LEU A 329 30.77 -34.60 13.22
CA LEU A 329 31.02 -33.88 14.47
C LEU A 329 32.01 -32.76 14.20
N PRO A 330 31.70 -31.53 14.57
CA PRO A 330 32.68 -30.45 14.54
C PRO A 330 33.80 -30.78 15.54
N GLU A 331 35.03 -30.85 15.04
CA GLU A 331 36.22 -30.89 15.92
C GLU A 331 36.46 -29.45 16.41
N GLY A 332 36.10 -29.18 17.66
CA GLY A 332 36.29 -27.88 18.31
C GLY A 332 35.00 -27.10 18.59
N ASP A 333 35.15 -25.90 19.12
CA ASP A 333 34.04 -25.01 19.45
C ASP A 333 33.35 -24.49 18.20
N ILE A 334 32.03 -24.60 18.14
CA ILE A 334 31.20 -24.02 17.06
C ILE A 334 31.21 -22.50 17.20
N ASN A 335 32.16 -21.86 16.56
CA ASN A 335 32.32 -20.43 16.51
C ASN A 335 31.94 -19.89 15.10
N LEU A 336 31.97 -18.56 14.95
CA LEU A 336 31.56 -17.89 13.71
C LEU A 336 32.47 -18.27 12.52
N ASP A 337 33.73 -18.54 12.74
CA ASP A 337 34.70 -18.93 11.71
C ASP A 337 34.46 -20.37 11.26
N PHE A 338 34.10 -21.26 12.17
CA PHE A 338 33.67 -22.61 11.86
C PHE A 338 32.41 -22.58 10.97
N VAL A 339 31.41 -21.73 11.30
CA VAL A 339 30.19 -21.56 10.48
C VAL A 339 30.51 -21.02 9.09
N LYS A 340 31.43 -20.06 8.96
CA LYS A 340 31.85 -19.54 7.66
C LYS A 340 32.53 -20.61 6.78
N THR A 341 33.40 -21.40 7.35
CA THR A 341 34.13 -22.45 6.63
C THR A 341 33.21 -23.59 6.18
N ASN A 342 32.15 -23.87 6.96
CA ASN A 342 31.19 -24.93 6.68
C ASN A 342 29.79 -24.37 6.30
N LEU A 343 29.76 -23.18 5.70
CA LEU A 343 28.50 -22.43 5.44
C LEU A 343 27.47 -23.25 4.61
N LEU A 344 27.93 -23.94 3.58
CA LEU A 344 27.06 -24.72 2.71
C LEU A 344 26.40 -25.88 3.47
N GLN A 345 27.20 -26.61 4.29
CA GLN A 345 26.69 -27.67 5.13
C GLN A 345 25.66 -27.16 6.14
N TYR A 346 25.94 -26.00 6.76
CA TYR A 346 25.01 -25.34 7.67
C TYR A 346 23.72 -24.91 6.97
N LEU A 347 23.80 -24.27 5.82
CA LEU A 347 22.63 -23.80 5.07
C LEU A 347 21.70 -24.94 4.68
N ILE A 348 22.24 -25.99 4.04
CA ILE A 348 21.45 -27.16 3.63
C ILE A 348 20.81 -27.81 4.85
N GLY A 349 21.59 -28.06 5.90
CA GLY A 349 21.07 -28.72 7.10
C GLY A 349 20.03 -27.91 7.84
N SER A 350 20.19 -26.58 7.93
CA SER A 350 19.21 -25.73 8.59
C SER A 350 17.89 -25.61 7.82
N PHE A 351 17.93 -25.57 6.48
CA PHE A 351 16.69 -25.60 5.68
C PHE A 351 15.97 -26.95 5.79
N VAL A 352 16.69 -28.07 5.72
CA VAL A 352 16.11 -29.41 5.91
C VAL A 352 15.52 -29.56 7.29
N LEU A 353 16.25 -29.14 8.35
CA LEU A 353 15.76 -29.16 9.72
C LEU A 353 14.50 -28.30 9.87
N ALA A 354 14.54 -27.05 9.36
CA ALA A 354 13.42 -26.11 9.42
C ALA A 354 12.16 -26.67 8.74
N PHE A 355 12.31 -27.25 7.54
CA PHE A 355 11.19 -27.84 6.82
C PHE A 355 10.63 -29.06 7.56
N SER A 356 11.50 -29.97 8.06
CA SER A 356 11.09 -31.16 8.78
C SER A 356 10.32 -30.83 10.06
N VAL A 357 10.87 -29.92 10.88
CA VAL A 357 10.25 -29.49 12.15
C VAL A 357 8.92 -28.77 11.87
N ALA A 358 8.88 -27.87 10.89
CA ALA A 358 7.69 -27.15 10.51
C ALA A 358 6.58 -28.09 10.03
N PHE A 359 6.92 -29.06 9.19
CA PHE A 359 5.97 -30.05 8.69
C PHE A 359 5.43 -30.96 9.81
N LEU A 360 6.31 -31.51 10.64
CA LEU A 360 5.92 -32.41 11.73
C LEU A 360 5.06 -31.71 12.78
N LEU A 361 5.52 -30.57 13.29
CA LEU A 361 4.79 -29.84 14.34
C LEU A 361 3.55 -29.12 13.81
N GLY A 362 3.58 -28.63 12.58
CA GLY A 362 2.40 -28.10 11.91
C GLY A 362 1.32 -29.16 11.73
N SER A 363 1.68 -30.36 11.23
CA SER A 363 0.77 -31.47 11.08
C SER A 363 0.23 -31.97 12.43
N LEU A 364 1.09 -32.08 13.44
CA LEU A 364 0.69 -32.44 14.80
C LEU A 364 -0.31 -31.42 15.38
N THR A 365 -0.05 -30.12 15.19
CA THR A 365 -0.96 -29.04 15.61
C THR A 365 -2.33 -29.20 14.94
N TYR A 366 -2.36 -29.46 13.65
CA TYR A 366 -3.61 -29.70 12.93
C TYR A 366 -4.39 -30.87 13.48
N LEU A 367 -3.72 -32.02 13.70
CA LEU A 367 -4.34 -33.22 14.23
C LEU A 367 -4.90 -32.99 15.66
N VAL A 368 -4.15 -32.36 16.52
CA VAL A 368 -4.59 -32.03 17.90
C VAL A 368 -5.82 -31.12 17.87
N LEU A 369 -5.81 -30.05 17.09
CA LEU A 369 -6.93 -29.12 16.98
C LEU A 369 -8.17 -29.81 16.39
N ARG A 370 -7.99 -30.72 15.45
CA ARG A 370 -9.09 -31.50 14.85
C ARG A 370 -9.73 -32.46 15.85
N LEU A 371 -8.90 -33.12 16.69
CA LEU A 371 -9.39 -34.04 17.73
C LEU A 371 -10.14 -33.29 18.83
N LEU A 372 -9.65 -32.13 19.26
CA LEU A 372 -10.31 -31.31 20.26
C LEU A 372 -11.68 -30.79 19.78
N ARG A 373 -11.81 -30.42 18.51
CA ARG A 373 -13.08 -29.96 17.91
C ARG A 373 -14.13 -31.06 17.77
N LYS A 374 -13.74 -32.34 17.76
CA LYS A 374 -14.70 -33.47 17.73
C LYS A 374 -15.28 -33.80 19.10
N ARG A 375 -14.72 -33.26 20.17
CA ARG A 375 -15.13 -33.54 21.57
C ARG A 375 -15.97 -32.42 22.18
N GLY A 376 -16.14 -31.30 21.56
CA GLY A 376 -17.03 -30.20 21.89
C GLY A 376 -18.15 -30.04 20.84
#